data_014bc3dfa94755aeb7adf4888148c80f
#
_entry.id   014bc3dfa94755aeb7adf4888148c80f
#
_cell.length_a   1.000
_cell.length_b   1.000
_cell.length_c   1.000
_cell.angle_alpha   90.00
_cell.angle_beta   90.00
_cell.angle_gamma   90.00
#
_symmetry.space_group_name_H-M   'P 1'
#
loop_
_entity.id
_entity.type
_entity.pdbx_description
1 polymer ?
#
loop_
_entity_poly.entity_id
_entity_poly.type
_entity_poly.pdbx_seq_one_letter_code
_entity_poly.pdbx_strand_id
1 'polypeptide(L)'
;MSIKSDKWIRRMSEEHGMISPFEPNQIKQLNGEKIISYGTSSYGYDIRCAREFKIFTNINSTIVDPKNFDTRNFVEIEEDYCIIPPNSFALARTVEYFRIPRNVLTVCLGKSTYARCGIIVNVTPFEPEWEGYVTLE
;
A
#
# COMPACT_ATOMS: atom_id res chain seq x y z
N MET A 1 -8.51 5.01 -23.65
CA MET A 1 -7.96 4.72 -22.33
C MET A 1 -8.01 6.02 -21.51
N SER A 2 -8.45 6.01 -20.25
CA SER A 2 -8.60 7.22 -19.43
C SER A 2 -8.34 6.93 -17.96
N ILE A 3 -7.80 7.93 -17.27
CA ILE A 3 -7.70 7.94 -15.82
C ILE A 3 -9.12 8.03 -15.24
N LYS A 4 -9.42 7.23 -14.24
CA LYS A 4 -10.75 7.17 -13.61
C LYS A 4 -10.88 8.25 -12.54
N SER A 5 -12.04 8.92 -12.52
CA SER A 5 -12.34 9.96 -11.52
C SER A 5 -12.82 9.37 -10.19
N ASP A 6 -12.88 10.22 -9.18
CA ASP A 6 -13.46 9.92 -7.87
C ASP A 6 -14.87 9.33 -7.95
N LYS A 7 -15.73 9.87 -8.83
CA LYS A 7 -17.10 9.36 -9.04
C LYS A 7 -17.11 7.91 -9.51
N TRP A 8 -16.19 7.56 -10.40
CA TRP A 8 -16.05 6.20 -10.89
C TRP A 8 -15.52 5.28 -9.78
N ILE A 9 -14.50 5.73 -9.04
CA ILE A 9 -13.89 4.96 -7.93
C ILE A 9 -14.93 4.68 -6.85
N ARG A 10 -15.72 5.69 -6.45
CA ARG A 10 -16.81 5.53 -5.48
C ARG A 10 -17.81 4.48 -5.93
N ARG A 11 -18.35 4.64 -7.14
CA ARG A 11 -19.32 3.69 -7.69
C ARG A 11 -18.78 2.26 -7.70
N MET A 12 -17.58 2.05 -8.20
CA MET A 12 -16.99 0.71 -8.26
C MET A 12 -16.72 0.11 -6.89
N SER A 13 -16.35 0.92 -5.92
CA SER A 13 -16.10 0.44 -4.56
C SER A 13 -17.40 0.14 -3.80
N GLU A 14 -18.41 1.01 -3.93
CA GLU A 14 -19.70 0.86 -3.25
C GLU A 14 -20.58 -0.24 -3.86
N GLU A 15 -20.65 -0.32 -5.19
CA GLU A 15 -21.51 -1.29 -5.89
C GLU A 15 -20.83 -2.66 -6.12
N HIS A 16 -19.51 -2.69 -6.26
CA HIS A 16 -18.76 -3.90 -6.65
C HIS A 16 -17.65 -4.30 -5.67
N GLY A 17 -17.47 -3.57 -4.59
CA GLY A 17 -16.47 -3.87 -3.57
C GLY A 17 -15.02 -3.80 -4.08
N MET A 18 -14.73 -2.90 -5.04
CA MET A 18 -13.39 -2.78 -5.63
C MET A 18 -12.31 -2.47 -4.58
N ILE A 19 -12.64 -1.65 -3.57
CA ILE A 19 -11.78 -1.31 -2.43
C ILE A 19 -12.57 -1.59 -1.15
N SER A 20 -12.01 -2.33 -0.21
CA SER A 20 -12.66 -2.67 1.06
C SER A 20 -11.65 -2.76 2.22
N PRO A 21 -11.83 -2.05 3.34
CA PRO A 21 -12.86 -1.03 3.59
C PRO A 21 -12.65 0.20 2.70
N PHE A 22 -13.74 0.82 2.26
CA PHE A 22 -13.71 1.96 1.37
C PHE A 22 -14.02 3.26 2.11
N GLU A 23 -13.19 4.30 1.87
CA GLU A 23 -13.43 5.64 2.38
C GLU A 23 -13.77 6.58 1.21
N PRO A 24 -15.04 7.03 1.11
CA PRO A 24 -15.48 7.84 -0.03
C PRO A 24 -14.92 9.25 -0.06
N ASN A 25 -14.41 9.74 1.07
CA ASN A 25 -13.84 11.07 1.20
C ASN A 25 -12.34 11.01 1.49
N GLN A 26 -11.63 12.11 1.27
CA GLN A 26 -10.25 12.21 1.69
C GLN A 26 -10.18 12.69 3.15
N ILE A 27 -9.73 11.84 4.05
CA ILE A 27 -9.58 12.14 5.48
C ILE A 27 -8.18 12.72 5.72
N LYS A 28 -8.12 13.89 6.33
CA LYS A 28 -6.87 14.63 6.62
C LYS A 28 -6.65 14.88 8.11
N GLN A 29 -7.68 14.68 8.90
CA GLN A 29 -7.66 14.88 10.35
C GLN A 29 -8.48 13.77 11.03
N LEU A 30 -8.05 13.36 12.20
CA LEU A 30 -8.77 12.44 13.06
C LEU A 30 -8.77 13.02 14.49
N ASN A 31 -9.94 13.15 15.10
CA ASN A 31 -10.11 13.74 16.44
C ASN A 31 -9.43 15.12 16.61
N GLY A 32 -9.41 15.93 15.53
CA GLY A 32 -8.78 17.26 15.52
C GLY A 32 -7.27 17.25 15.27
N GLU A 33 -6.63 16.10 15.22
CA GLU A 33 -5.21 15.97 14.91
C GLU A 33 -4.98 15.71 13.43
N LYS A 34 -3.90 16.32 12.90
CA LYS A 34 -3.48 16.12 11.51
C LYS A 34 -2.88 14.73 11.35
N ILE A 35 -3.36 13.98 10.36
CA ILE A 35 -2.87 12.67 10.00
C ILE A 35 -2.31 12.64 8.58
N ILE A 36 -1.61 11.56 8.22
CA ILE A 36 -1.33 11.25 6.82
C ILE A 36 -2.66 10.92 6.14
N SER A 37 -3.04 11.71 5.14
CA SER A 37 -4.36 11.58 4.51
C SER A 37 -4.55 10.24 3.84
N TYR A 38 -5.78 9.73 3.91
CA TYR A 38 -6.22 8.52 3.23
C TYR A 38 -7.63 8.70 2.63
N GLY A 39 -8.05 7.75 1.80
CA GLY A 39 -9.36 7.77 1.16
C GLY A 39 -9.34 8.33 -0.26
N THR A 40 -10.53 8.61 -0.79
CA THR A 40 -10.72 8.98 -2.19
C THR A 40 -10.22 10.40 -2.49
N SER A 41 -9.34 10.54 -3.46
CA SER A 41 -8.92 11.81 -4.05
C SER A 41 -9.61 12.03 -5.40
N SER A 42 -9.30 13.13 -6.11
CA SER A 42 -9.97 13.49 -7.37
C SER A 42 -9.82 12.43 -8.48
N TYR A 43 -8.67 11.75 -8.54
CA TYR A 43 -8.35 10.76 -9.57
C TYR A 43 -7.61 9.55 -9.02
N GLY A 44 -7.82 9.22 -7.76
CA GLY A 44 -7.15 8.10 -7.13
C GLY A 44 -7.66 7.82 -5.73
N TYR A 45 -6.95 6.98 -5.03
CA TYR A 45 -7.25 6.57 -3.67
C TYR A 45 -5.96 6.50 -2.86
N ASP A 46 -5.91 7.23 -1.76
CA ASP A 46 -4.78 7.18 -0.82
C ASP A 46 -5.00 5.99 0.13
N ILE A 47 -4.17 4.97 -0.02
CA ILE A 47 -4.23 3.74 0.78
C ILE A 47 -3.63 3.91 2.16
N ARG A 48 -3.99 3.02 3.08
CA ARG A 48 -3.45 2.95 4.44
C ARG A 48 -2.50 1.77 4.59
N CYS A 49 -1.46 1.98 5.37
CA CYS A 49 -0.57 0.90 5.80
C CYS A 49 -1.18 0.19 7.03
N ALA A 50 -1.24 -1.13 7.01
CA ALA A 50 -1.61 -1.94 8.16
C ALA A 50 -0.47 -1.99 9.18
N ARG A 51 -0.69 -2.63 10.33
CA ARG A 51 0.27 -2.70 11.44
C ARG A 51 1.31 -3.81 11.30
N GLU A 52 1.14 -4.70 10.32
CA GLU A 52 2.04 -5.81 10.07
C GLU A 52 3.17 -5.40 9.12
N PHE A 53 4.40 -5.57 9.57
CA PHE A 53 5.61 -5.26 8.81
C PHE A 53 6.57 -6.43 8.82
N LYS A 54 7.36 -6.55 7.74
CA LYS A 54 8.50 -7.45 7.64
C LYS A 54 9.73 -6.61 7.35
N ILE A 55 10.65 -6.53 8.30
CA ILE A 55 11.89 -5.77 8.16
C ILE A 55 12.97 -6.70 7.65
N PHE A 56 13.60 -6.32 6.54
CA PHE A 56 14.70 -7.08 5.96
C PHE A 56 15.93 -7.07 6.88
N THR A 57 16.53 -8.25 7.04
CA THR A 57 17.80 -8.46 7.75
C THR A 57 18.66 -9.45 6.98
N ASN A 58 19.97 -9.23 6.93
CA ASN A 58 20.92 -10.14 6.30
C ASN A 58 21.68 -11.01 7.31
N ILE A 59 21.22 -11.08 8.55
CA ILE A 59 21.90 -11.82 9.64
C ILE A 59 21.95 -13.32 9.35
N ASN A 60 20.90 -13.85 8.75
CA ASN A 60 20.71 -15.30 8.54
C ASN A 60 21.12 -15.79 7.15
N SER A 61 21.44 -14.90 6.22
CA SER A 61 21.82 -15.25 4.85
C SER A 61 22.70 -14.16 4.25
N THR A 62 23.71 -14.58 3.51
CA THR A 62 24.60 -13.69 2.73
C THR A 62 24.13 -13.49 1.30
N ILE A 63 23.13 -14.26 0.86
CA ILE A 63 22.62 -14.26 -0.51
C ILE A 63 21.11 -14.03 -0.48
N VAL A 64 20.64 -13.10 -1.32
CA VAL A 64 19.22 -12.91 -1.60
C VAL A 64 18.96 -13.42 -3.02
N ASP A 65 18.38 -14.61 -3.13
CA ASP A 65 18.02 -15.23 -4.42
C ASP A 65 16.51 -15.13 -4.65
N PRO A 66 16.05 -14.38 -5.65
CA PRO A 66 14.61 -14.23 -5.90
C PRO A 66 13.92 -15.52 -6.33
N LYS A 67 14.68 -16.53 -6.79
CA LYS A 67 14.15 -17.85 -7.14
C LYS A 67 14.05 -18.80 -5.96
N ASN A 68 14.79 -18.52 -4.90
CA ASN A 68 14.84 -19.34 -3.69
C ASN A 68 15.00 -18.41 -2.46
N PHE A 69 13.98 -17.61 -2.22
CA PHE A 69 14.02 -16.60 -1.18
C PHE A 69 13.96 -17.23 0.23
N ASP A 70 14.91 -16.86 1.09
CA ASP A 70 14.95 -17.32 2.47
C ASP A 70 14.11 -16.38 3.37
N THR A 71 12.99 -16.88 3.86
CA THR A 71 12.09 -16.11 4.74
C THR A 71 12.72 -15.67 6.07
N ARG A 72 13.83 -16.31 6.49
CA ARG A 72 14.61 -15.90 7.67
C ARG A 72 15.31 -14.55 7.48
N ASN A 73 15.32 -14.02 6.26
CA ASN A 73 15.81 -12.68 5.98
C ASN A 73 14.85 -11.58 6.42
N PHE A 74 13.71 -11.91 6.98
CA PHE A 74 12.77 -10.94 7.54
C PHE A 74 12.52 -11.16 9.02
N VAL A 75 12.38 -10.02 9.73
CA VAL A 75 11.83 -9.95 11.08
C VAL A 75 10.41 -9.42 10.97
N GLU A 76 9.44 -10.18 11.45
CA GLU A 76 8.03 -9.78 11.48
C GLU A 76 7.74 -8.99 12.75
N ILE A 77 7.06 -7.85 12.59
CA ILE A 77 6.58 -7.02 13.70
C ILE A 77 5.13 -6.61 13.46
N GLU A 78 4.39 -6.39 14.55
CA GLU A 78 3.05 -5.83 14.54
C GLU A 78 2.99 -4.64 15.50
N GLU A 79 3.09 -3.43 14.96
CA GLU A 79 3.20 -2.19 15.73
C GLU A 79 2.49 -1.03 15.01
N ASP A 80 2.22 0.05 15.73
CA ASP A 80 1.64 1.27 15.15
C ASP A 80 2.63 2.06 14.28
N TYR A 81 3.91 1.74 14.35
CA TYR A 81 4.98 2.33 13.55
C TYR A 81 6.04 1.29 13.21
N CYS A 82 6.79 1.56 12.15
CA CYS A 82 7.91 0.73 11.72
C CYS A 82 9.19 1.56 11.66
N ILE A 83 10.24 1.09 12.33
CA ILE A 83 11.58 1.67 12.20
C ILE A 83 12.33 0.87 11.14
N ILE A 84 12.67 1.52 10.03
CA ILE A 84 13.47 0.91 8.97
C ILE A 84 14.95 1.21 9.27
N PRO A 85 15.78 0.19 9.55
CA PRO A 85 17.20 0.39 9.82
C PRO A 85 17.95 0.94 8.59
N PRO A 86 19.12 1.59 8.77
CA PRO A 86 19.99 1.95 7.66
C PRO A 86 20.34 0.73 6.79
N ASN A 87 20.42 0.94 5.48
CA ASN A 87 20.74 -0.11 4.49
C ASN A 87 19.78 -1.32 4.52
N SER A 88 18.53 -1.08 4.90
CA SER A 88 17.47 -2.07 4.94
C SER A 88 16.22 -1.54 4.24
N PHE A 89 15.21 -2.37 4.18
CA PHE A 89 13.87 -2.02 3.71
C PHE A 89 12.82 -2.80 4.50
N ALA A 90 11.58 -2.40 4.37
CA ALA A 90 10.46 -3.09 5.00
C ALA A 90 9.41 -3.44 3.96
N LEU A 91 8.76 -4.58 4.18
CA LEU A 91 7.51 -4.91 3.50
C LEU A 91 6.37 -4.58 4.45
N ALA A 92 5.38 -3.90 3.93
CA ALA A 92 4.14 -3.60 4.63
C ALA A 92 2.95 -4.09 3.82
N ARG A 93 1.79 -4.12 4.44
CA ARG A 93 0.54 -4.52 3.82
C ARG A 93 -0.46 -3.38 3.87
N THR A 94 -1.32 -3.27 2.85
CA THR A 94 -2.44 -2.33 2.91
C THR A 94 -3.51 -2.77 3.91
N VAL A 95 -4.21 -1.81 4.52
CA VAL A 95 -5.46 -2.05 5.25
C VAL A 95 -6.54 -2.49 4.27
N GLU A 96 -6.58 -1.85 3.11
CA GLU A 96 -7.56 -2.11 2.06
C GLU A 96 -7.28 -3.41 1.33
N TYR A 97 -8.34 -4.16 1.07
CA TYR A 97 -8.39 -5.28 0.15
C TYR A 97 -8.92 -4.80 -1.20
N PHE A 98 -8.31 -5.22 -2.29
CA PHE A 98 -8.62 -4.78 -3.64
C PHE A 98 -9.22 -5.91 -4.48
N ARG A 99 -10.18 -5.54 -5.33
CA ARG A 99 -10.74 -6.38 -6.41
C ARG A 99 -10.74 -5.57 -7.69
N ILE A 100 -9.68 -5.75 -8.47
CA ILE A 100 -9.45 -4.94 -9.67
C ILE A 100 -10.34 -5.45 -10.81
N PRO A 101 -11.18 -4.59 -11.41
CA PRO A 101 -12.02 -4.99 -12.53
C PRO A 101 -11.20 -5.40 -13.76
N ARG A 102 -11.77 -6.29 -14.58
CA ARG A 102 -11.11 -6.80 -15.79
C ARG A 102 -10.63 -5.72 -16.77
N ASN A 103 -11.29 -4.59 -16.81
CA ASN A 103 -11.00 -3.50 -17.76
C ASN A 103 -10.16 -2.38 -17.13
N VAL A 104 -9.49 -2.64 -16.03
CA VAL A 104 -8.69 -1.67 -15.28
C VAL A 104 -7.33 -2.23 -14.96
N LEU A 105 -6.30 -1.43 -15.17
CA LEU A 105 -4.98 -1.56 -14.60
C LEU A 105 -4.82 -0.47 -13.54
N THR A 106 -4.31 -0.82 -12.37
CA THR A 106 -4.06 0.14 -11.29
C THR A 106 -2.57 0.35 -11.11
N VAL A 107 -2.15 1.60 -11.07
CA VAL A 107 -0.76 1.98 -10.76
C VAL A 107 -0.73 2.54 -9.35
N CYS A 108 0.13 1.98 -8.50
CA CYS A 108 0.41 2.48 -7.16
C CYS A 108 1.69 3.30 -7.15
N LEU A 109 1.62 4.47 -6.55
CA LEU A 109 2.75 5.39 -6.43
C LEU A 109 2.97 5.78 -4.97
N GLY A 110 4.21 6.17 -4.65
CA GLY A 110 4.53 6.73 -3.35
C GLY A 110 3.82 8.07 -3.11
N LYS A 111 3.66 8.42 -1.84
CA LYS A 111 3.05 9.68 -1.42
C LYS A 111 4.14 10.72 -1.11
N SER A 112 3.94 11.96 -1.59
CA SER A 112 4.92 13.04 -1.40
C SER A 112 5.26 13.32 0.07
N THR A 113 4.32 13.09 0.97
CA THR A 113 4.54 13.23 2.42
C THR A 113 5.63 12.28 2.92
N TYR A 114 5.64 11.04 2.45
CA TYR A 114 6.68 10.05 2.79
C TYR A 114 7.98 10.32 2.01
N ALA A 115 7.86 10.66 0.74
CA ALA A 115 9.03 10.93 -0.10
C ALA A 115 9.91 12.06 0.44
N ARG A 116 9.30 13.12 1.02
CA ARG A 116 10.01 14.21 1.69
C ARG A 116 10.76 13.79 2.94
N CYS A 117 10.39 12.66 3.53
CA CYS A 117 11.09 12.04 4.66
C CYS A 117 12.13 10.99 4.21
N GLY A 118 12.39 10.88 2.91
CA GLY A 118 13.32 9.89 2.36
C GLY A 118 12.73 8.48 2.25
N ILE A 119 11.42 8.32 2.40
CA ILE A 119 10.73 7.04 2.29
C ILE A 119 10.21 6.88 0.87
N ILE A 120 10.74 5.91 0.15
CA ILE A 120 10.32 5.54 -1.20
C ILE A 120 9.47 4.28 -1.09
N VAL A 121 8.35 4.27 -1.81
CA VAL A 121 7.47 3.09 -1.90
C VAL A 121 7.53 2.56 -3.33
N ASN A 122 7.89 1.30 -3.47
CA ASN A 122 7.86 0.57 -4.72
C ASN A 122 6.71 -0.43 -4.70
N VAL A 123 5.90 -0.45 -5.74
CA VAL A 123 4.79 -1.39 -5.90
C VAL A 123 4.59 -1.69 -7.38
N THR A 124 4.45 -2.96 -7.72
CA THR A 124 4.09 -3.36 -9.08
C THR A 124 2.63 -3.00 -9.38
N PRO A 125 2.25 -2.80 -10.67
CA PRO A 125 0.87 -2.56 -11.03
C PRO A 125 -0.07 -3.68 -10.55
N PHE A 126 -1.31 -3.32 -10.19
CA PHE A 126 -2.35 -4.32 -9.92
C PHE A 126 -3.01 -4.66 -11.24
N GLU A 127 -2.79 -5.87 -11.69
CA GLU A 127 -3.30 -6.34 -12.97
C GLU A 127 -4.83 -6.47 -12.99
N PRO A 128 -5.46 -6.41 -14.17
CA PRO A 128 -6.88 -6.74 -14.30
C PRO A 128 -7.22 -8.09 -13.67
N GLU A 129 -8.32 -8.13 -12.91
CA GLU A 129 -8.82 -9.31 -12.17
C GLU A 129 -7.95 -9.72 -10.99
N TRP A 130 -6.88 -8.99 -10.67
CA TRP A 130 -6.12 -9.24 -9.45
C TRP A 130 -6.95 -8.89 -8.21
N GLU A 131 -6.83 -9.73 -7.20
CA GLU A 131 -7.54 -9.59 -5.94
C GLU A 131 -6.62 -9.87 -4.76
N GLY A 132 -6.61 -9.00 -3.76
CA GLY A 132 -5.77 -9.20 -2.57
C GLY A 132 -5.46 -7.92 -1.79
N TYR A 133 -4.66 -8.08 -0.74
CA TYR A 133 -3.98 -6.98 -0.07
C TYR A 133 -2.68 -6.67 -0.82
N VAL A 134 -2.37 -5.39 -0.93
CA VAL A 134 -1.15 -4.95 -1.61
C VAL A 134 0.04 -5.00 -0.66
N THR A 135 1.14 -5.56 -1.13
CA THR A 135 2.43 -5.42 -0.47
C THR A 135 3.07 -4.10 -0.86
N LEU A 136 3.47 -3.32 0.13
CA LEU A 136 4.19 -2.06 -0.02
C LEU A 136 5.67 -2.33 0.30
N GLU A 137 6.55 -2.00 -0.65
CA GLU A 137 7.97 -2.31 -0.60
C GLU A 137 8.83 -1.04 -0.49
#